data_2be534eb7af8319ed4f2f9a48df38aab
#
_entry.id   2be534eb7af8319ed4f2f9a48df38aab
#
_cell.length_a   1.000
_cell.length_b   1.000
_cell.length_c   1.000
_cell.angle_alpha   90.00
_cell.angle_beta   90.00
_cell.angle_gamma   90.00
#
_symmetry.space_group_name_H-M   'P 1'
#
loop_
_entity.id
_entity.type
_entity.pdbx_description
1 polymer ?
#
loop_
_entity_poly.entity_id
_entity_poly.type
_entity_poly.pdbx_seq_one_letter_code
_entity_poly.pdbx_strand_id
1 'polypeptide(L)'
;MISKSIERAQKKVEENNFGIRKRLLEYDDVMNKQRTVVYTKRRHALMGERIGMDIVDMIWDRCVNAVEQPDYEDVKMEILQTLAMETPFSEEDFRNKKKEDLAEQTFQEAMTLFKRKTERMAAIANPVIKQVYEAQGHMYENIMIPITDGKRMYNISVNLKEAYETESKAIVKAFEKAILLHTIDDAWKENLRELDELKHSVQNASYEQKDPLLIFKLESVTLFDNMVGKINNNTISILMRGQIPVQEPQQVREAAPEPERPRQQYREEKQDLNDPDQQAAAGRDTREAKQEPYRAEKTVGRNDACPCGSG
;
A
#
# COMPACT_ATOMS: atom_id res chain seq x y z
N MET A 1 -43.25 -40.75 0.90
CA MET A 1 -42.68 -40.27 -0.38
C MET A 1 -42.26 -38.80 -0.32
N ILE A 2 -43.08 -37.89 0.18
CA ILE A 2 -42.85 -36.45 0.26
C ILE A 2 -41.57 -36.11 1.05
N SER A 3 -41.39 -36.73 2.25
CA SER A 3 -40.20 -36.50 3.09
C SER A 3 -38.85 -36.75 2.37
N LYS A 4 -38.79 -37.87 1.59
CA LYS A 4 -37.59 -38.18 0.78
C LYS A 4 -37.34 -37.18 -0.36
N SER A 5 -38.40 -36.61 -0.93
CA SER A 5 -38.26 -35.57 -1.95
C SER A 5 -37.77 -34.26 -1.36
N ILE A 6 -38.26 -33.87 -0.17
CA ILE A 6 -37.77 -32.70 0.58
C ILE A 6 -36.30 -32.89 0.94
N GLU A 7 -35.92 -34.03 1.51
CA GLU A 7 -34.55 -34.35 1.88
C GLU A 7 -33.57 -34.25 0.68
N ARG A 8 -33.98 -34.80 -0.48
CA ARG A 8 -33.19 -34.67 -1.72
C ARG A 8 -33.04 -33.22 -2.18
N ALA A 9 -34.11 -32.43 -2.10
CA ALA A 9 -34.10 -31.03 -2.47
C ALA A 9 -33.16 -30.24 -1.54
N GLN A 10 -33.27 -30.45 -0.23
CA GLN A 10 -32.38 -29.82 0.77
C GLN A 10 -30.93 -30.18 0.53
N LYS A 11 -30.62 -31.48 0.31
CA LYS A 11 -29.25 -31.92 0.00
C LYS A 11 -28.68 -31.25 -1.26
N LYS A 12 -29.48 -31.14 -2.32
CA LYS A 12 -29.07 -30.48 -3.56
C LYS A 12 -28.80 -28.98 -3.38
N VAL A 13 -29.60 -28.29 -2.58
CA VAL A 13 -29.38 -26.87 -2.22
C VAL A 13 -28.12 -26.73 -1.40
N GLU A 14 -27.90 -27.62 -0.42
CA GLU A 14 -26.69 -27.62 0.40
C GLU A 14 -25.42 -27.86 -0.41
N GLU A 15 -25.44 -28.85 -1.32
CA GLU A 15 -24.33 -29.14 -2.25
C GLU A 15 -24.02 -27.92 -3.15
N ASN A 16 -25.05 -27.26 -3.66
CA ASN A 16 -24.87 -26.03 -4.46
C ASN A 16 -24.25 -24.89 -3.64
N ASN A 17 -24.80 -24.64 -2.45
CA ASN A 17 -24.27 -23.61 -1.54
C ASN A 17 -22.84 -23.93 -1.08
N PHE A 18 -22.53 -25.19 -0.85
CA PHE A 18 -21.17 -25.62 -0.55
C PHE A 18 -20.22 -25.32 -1.70
N GLY A 19 -20.63 -25.63 -2.94
CA GLY A 19 -19.86 -25.32 -4.14
C GLY A 19 -19.56 -23.81 -4.29
N ILE A 20 -20.56 -22.97 -4.05
CA ILE A 20 -20.40 -21.50 -4.07
C ILE A 20 -19.41 -21.04 -3.00
N ARG A 21 -19.59 -21.48 -1.75
CA ARG A 21 -18.68 -21.12 -0.65
C ARG A 21 -17.26 -21.59 -0.91
N LYS A 22 -17.07 -22.80 -1.44
CA LYS A 22 -15.75 -23.32 -1.79
C LYS A 22 -15.05 -22.44 -2.82
N ARG A 23 -15.75 -22.04 -3.87
CA ARG A 23 -15.19 -21.12 -4.89
C ARG A 23 -14.80 -19.78 -4.29
N LEU A 24 -15.63 -19.19 -3.43
CA LEU A 24 -15.29 -17.93 -2.75
C LEU A 24 -13.99 -18.05 -1.95
N LEU A 25 -13.82 -19.13 -1.18
CA LEU A 25 -12.59 -19.40 -0.43
C LEU A 25 -11.36 -19.55 -1.37
N GLU A 26 -11.52 -20.16 -2.53
CA GLU A 26 -10.42 -20.31 -3.51
C GLU A 26 -9.97 -18.97 -4.09
N TYR A 27 -10.89 -18.01 -4.32
CA TYR A 27 -10.54 -16.61 -4.68
C TYR A 27 -9.86 -15.88 -3.53
N ASP A 28 -10.41 -15.99 -2.32
CA ASP A 28 -9.88 -15.34 -1.13
C ASP A 28 -8.47 -15.87 -0.76
N ASP A 29 -8.16 -17.12 -1.06
CA ASP A 29 -6.86 -17.72 -0.82
C ASP A 29 -5.74 -17.04 -1.64
N VAL A 30 -6.04 -16.68 -2.89
CA VAL A 30 -5.11 -15.91 -3.74
C VAL A 30 -4.85 -14.54 -3.14
N MET A 31 -5.91 -13.82 -2.77
CA MET A 31 -5.81 -12.50 -2.17
C MET A 31 -5.06 -12.53 -0.82
N ASN A 32 -5.29 -13.59 -0.01
CA ASN A 32 -4.60 -13.75 1.28
C ASN A 32 -3.10 -13.99 1.12
N LYS A 33 -2.67 -14.74 0.09
CA LYS A 33 -1.25 -14.93 -0.22
C LYS A 33 -0.58 -13.60 -0.56
N GLN A 34 -1.18 -12.82 -1.45
CA GLN A 34 -0.68 -11.49 -1.81
C GLN A 34 -0.66 -10.55 -0.60
N ARG A 35 -1.72 -10.53 0.20
CA ARG A 35 -1.81 -9.74 1.43
C ARG A 35 -0.67 -10.07 2.39
N THR A 36 -0.37 -11.34 2.58
CA THR A 36 0.71 -11.78 3.48
C THR A 36 2.06 -11.23 3.01
N VAL A 37 2.35 -11.28 1.72
CA VAL A 37 3.60 -10.74 1.16
C VAL A 37 3.69 -9.22 1.36
N VAL A 38 2.63 -8.49 1.00
CA VAL A 38 2.59 -7.02 1.14
C VAL A 38 2.71 -6.60 2.60
N TYR A 39 1.98 -7.25 3.51
CA TYR A 39 2.02 -6.90 4.93
C TYR A 39 3.36 -7.25 5.58
N THR A 40 4.02 -8.31 5.13
CA THR A 40 5.39 -8.63 5.57
C THR A 40 6.36 -7.54 5.12
N LYS A 41 6.33 -7.14 3.84
CA LYS A 41 7.16 -6.05 3.31
C LYS A 41 6.88 -4.71 4.03
N ARG A 42 5.60 -4.40 4.23
CA ARG A 42 5.17 -3.21 4.98
C ARG A 42 5.66 -3.23 6.44
N ARG A 43 5.60 -4.37 7.10
CA ARG A 43 6.10 -4.54 8.46
C ARG A 43 7.61 -4.32 8.54
N HIS A 44 8.40 -4.87 7.63
CA HIS A 44 9.85 -4.64 7.57
C HIS A 44 10.16 -3.14 7.39
N ALA A 45 9.45 -2.48 6.47
CA ALA A 45 9.59 -1.04 6.29
C ALA A 45 9.20 -0.25 7.55
N LEU A 46 8.12 -0.64 8.25
CA LEU A 46 7.66 0.01 9.48
C LEU A 46 8.68 -0.13 10.62
N MET A 47 9.30 -1.29 10.76
CA MET A 47 10.33 -1.54 11.78
C MET A 47 11.68 -0.90 11.43
N GLY A 48 11.84 -0.40 10.20
CA GLY A 48 13.09 0.19 9.73
C GLY A 48 14.17 -0.85 9.38
N GLU A 49 13.76 -2.12 9.28
CA GLU A 49 14.66 -3.21 8.95
C GLU A 49 14.97 -3.21 7.45
N ARG A 50 16.28 -3.21 7.10
CA ARG A 50 16.80 -3.43 5.74
C ARG A 50 16.34 -2.44 4.66
N ILE A 51 15.71 -1.29 5.03
CA ILE A 51 15.19 -0.30 4.05
C ILE A 51 16.27 0.11 3.05
N GLY A 52 17.50 0.38 3.52
CA GLY A 52 18.59 0.76 2.63
C GLY A 52 18.93 -0.31 1.59
N MET A 53 18.86 -1.60 1.96
CA MET A 53 19.06 -2.71 1.01
C MET A 53 17.91 -2.80 0.02
N ASP A 54 16.66 -2.69 0.50
CA ASP A 54 15.49 -2.70 -0.37
C ASP A 54 15.54 -1.56 -1.40
N ILE A 55 16.01 -0.36 -1.01
CA ILE A 55 16.18 0.78 -1.93
C ILE A 55 17.27 0.50 -2.96
N VAL A 56 18.40 -0.09 -2.55
CA VAL A 56 19.48 -0.47 -3.47
C VAL A 56 18.97 -1.48 -4.51
N ASP A 57 18.26 -2.51 -4.07
CA ASP A 57 17.65 -3.51 -4.95
C ASP A 57 16.63 -2.87 -5.91
N MET A 58 15.82 -1.93 -5.43
CA MET A 58 14.87 -1.19 -6.28
C MET A 58 15.59 -0.31 -7.31
N ILE A 59 16.69 0.34 -6.95
CA ILE A 59 17.50 1.14 -7.90
C ILE A 59 18.06 0.22 -8.98
N TRP A 60 18.60 -0.94 -8.58
CA TRP A 60 19.12 -1.93 -9.53
C TRP A 60 18.03 -2.39 -10.52
N ASP A 61 16.86 -2.79 -10.01
CA ASP A 61 15.72 -3.18 -10.84
C ASP A 61 15.33 -2.09 -11.85
N ARG A 62 15.38 -0.82 -11.44
CA ARG A 62 15.07 0.30 -12.35
C ARG A 62 16.14 0.48 -13.42
N CYS A 63 17.40 0.31 -13.09
CA CYS A 63 18.50 0.38 -14.06
C CYS A 63 18.39 -0.74 -15.10
N VAL A 64 18.12 -1.97 -14.67
CA VAL A 64 17.91 -3.11 -15.57
C VAL A 64 16.71 -2.85 -16.50
N ASN A 65 15.56 -2.48 -15.93
CA ASN A 65 14.36 -2.23 -16.73
C ASN A 65 14.52 -1.05 -17.72
N ALA A 66 15.30 -0.03 -17.35
CA ALA A 66 15.53 1.11 -18.23
C ALA A 66 16.35 0.72 -19.48
N VAL A 67 17.40 -0.08 -19.31
CA VAL A 67 18.26 -0.49 -20.44
C VAL A 67 17.62 -1.60 -21.31
N GLU A 68 16.54 -2.23 -20.84
CA GLU A 68 15.78 -3.21 -21.62
C GLU A 68 14.87 -2.58 -22.68
N GLN A 69 14.63 -1.28 -22.61
CA GLN A 69 13.81 -0.56 -23.60
C GLN A 69 14.36 -0.77 -25.02
N PRO A 70 13.46 -0.80 -26.04
CA PRO A 70 13.86 -1.11 -27.41
C PRO A 70 14.72 -0.03 -28.05
N ASP A 71 14.44 1.23 -27.75
CA ASP A 71 15.09 2.39 -28.37
C ASP A 71 15.88 3.22 -27.36
N TYR A 72 16.98 3.82 -27.82
CA TYR A 72 17.85 4.64 -26.99
C TYR A 72 17.14 5.88 -26.42
N GLU A 73 16.22 6.49 -27.18
CA GLU A 73 15.44 7.61 -26.68
C GLU A 73 14.47 7.20 -25.56
N ASP A 74 13.90 6.00 -25.64
CA ASP A 74 13.06 5.44 -24.60
C ASP A 74 13.89 5.16 -23.33
N VAL A 75 15.10 4.65 -23.47
CA VAL A 75 16.06 4.48 -22.37
C VAL A 75 16.34 5.80 -21.68
N LYS A 76 16.62 6.86 -22.44
CA LYS A 76 16.88 8.21 -21.90
C LYS A 76 15.68 8.74 -21.12
N MET A 77 14.50 8.58 -21.70
CA MET A 77 13.26 9.02 -21.05
C MET A 77 12.98 8.26 -19.76
N GLU A 78 13.16 6.94 -19.78
CA GLU A 78 12.96 6.10 -18.60
C GLU A 78 13.96 6.46 -17.48
N ILE A 79 15.24 6.60 -17.78
CA ILE A 79 16.29 7.01 -16.82
C ILE A 79 15.98 8.40 -16.25
N LEU A 80 15.60 9.36 -17.09
CA LEU A 80 15.26 10.71 -16.65
C LEU A 80 14.02 10.73 -15.76
N GLN A 81 13.00 9.92 -16.09
CA GLN A 81 11.72 9.88 -15.36
C GLN A 81 11.85 9.12 -14.03
N THR A 82 12.63 8.06 -13.98
CA THR A 82 12.75 7.22 -12.78
C THR A 82 13.91 7.61 -11.88
N LEU A 83 15.10 7.78 -12.46
CA LEU A 83 16.33 8.05 -11.71
C LEU A 83 16.69 9.54 -11.62
N ALA A 84 15.95 10.41 -12.33
CA ALA A 84 16.18 11.86 -12.36
C ALA A 84 17.64 12.25 -12.68
N MET A 85 18.25 11.53 -13.64
CA MET A 85 19.61 11.74 -14.10
C MET A 85 19.70 11.64 -15.63
N GLU A 86 20.79 12.14 -16.20
CA GLU A 86 21.09 11.93 -17.60
C GLU A 86 21.65 10.53 -17.82
N THR A 87 21.44 9.98 -19.03
CA THR A 87 21.94 8.66 -19.39
C THR A 87 23.46 8.64 -19.40
N PRO A 88 24.13 7.73 -18.67
CA PRO A 88 25.59 7.74 -18.49
C PRO A 88 26.39 7.15 -19.66
N PHE A 89 25.71 6.75 -20.75
CA PHE A 89 26.31 6.13 -21.92
C PHE A 89 25.75 6.71 -23.23
N SER A 90 26.47 6.57 -24.31
CA SER A 90 26.10 7.05 -25.64
C SER A 90 25.19 6.05 -26.39
N GLU A 91 24.55 6.52 -27.49
CA GLU A 91 23.78 5.64 -28.37
C GLU A 91 24.67 4.56 -29.05
N GLU A 92 25.93 4.87 -29.34
CA GLU A 92 26.88 3.87 -29.85
C GLU A 92 27.18 2.78 -28.82
N ASP A 93 27.35 3.15 -27.56
CA ASP A 93 27.51 2.19 -26.46
C ASP A 93 26.26 1.32 -26.30
N PHE A 94 25.05 1.91 -26.40
CA PHE A 94 23.80 1.17 -26.31
C PHE A 94 23.66 0.09 -27.38
N ARG A 95 24.16 0.35 -28.59
CA ARG A 95 24.15 -0.61 -29.71
C ARG A 95 25.23 -1.68 -29.60
N ASN A 96 26.39 -1.37 -29.00
CA ASN A 96 27.58 -2.21 -29.05
C ASN A 96 27.86 -2.97 -27.74
N LYS A 97 27.44 -2.46 -26.58
CA LYS A 97 27.69 -3.07 -25.28
C LYS A 97 26.56 -4.02 -24.87
N LYS A 98 26.85 -4.91 -23.96
CA LYS A 98 25.85 -5.76 -23.35
C LYS A 98 24.94 -4.94 -22.43
N LYS A 99 23.69 -5.30 -22.36
CA LYS A 99 22.69 -4.63 -21.51
C LYS A 99 23.06 -4.71 -20.03
N GLU A 100 23.65 -5.80 -19.59
CA GLU A 100 24.13 -5.98 -18.23
C GLU A 100 25.22 -4.95 -17.86
N ASP A 101 26.19 -4.69 -18.76
CA ASP A 101 27.26 -3.72 -18.54
C ASP A 101 26.70 -2.29 -18.47
N LEU A 102 25.70 -1.98 -19.30
CA LEU A 102 25.02 -0.69 -19.30
C LEU A 102 24.17 -0.49 -18.02
N ALA A 103 23.51 -1.55 -17.55
CA ALA A 103 22.76 -1.54 -16.31
C ALA A 103 23.69 -1.28 -15.12
N GLU A 104 24.84 -1.96 -15.06
CA GLU A 104 25.86 -1.75 -14.02
C GLU A 104 26.40 -0.31 -14.04
N GLN A 105 26.73 0.23 -15.22
CA GLN A 105 27.18 1.61 -15.36
C GLN A 105 26.11 2.60 -14.88
N THR A 106 24.86 2.38 -15.26
CA THR A 106 23.71 3.21 -14.83
C THR A 106 23.52 3.14 -13.33
N PHE A 107 23.66 1.94 -12.75
CA PHE A 107 23.52 1.73 -11.32
C PHE A 107 24.60 2.45 -10.51
N GLN A 108 25.85 2.41 -10.93
CA GLN A 108 26.96 3.10 -10.25
C GLN A 108 26.73 4.62 -10.22
N GLU A 109 26.31 5.20 -11.36
CA GLU A 109 25.97 6.62 -11.42
C GLU A 109 24.73 6.97 -10.57
N ALA A 110 23.68 6.14 -10.62
CA ALA A 110 22.48 6.33 -9.82
C ALA A 110 22.78 6.29 -8.31
N MET A 111 23.62 5.34 -7.86
CA MET A 111 24.04 5.24 -6.47
C MET A 111 24.88 6.43 -6.02
N THR A 112 25.79 6.90 -6.89
CA THR A 112 26.59 8.10 -6.61
C THR A 112 25.72 9.34 -6.49
N LEU A 113 24.75 9.50 -7.39
CA LEU A 113 23.79 10.59 -7.35
C LEU A 113 22.92 10.52 -6.09
N PHE A 114 22.39 9.33 -5.76
CA PHE A 114 21.55 9.11 -4.58
C PHE A 114 22.31 9.47 -3.29
N LYS A 115 23.53 8.98 -3.14
CA LYS A 115 24.39 9.30 -2.00
C LYS A 115 24.64 10.82 -1.88
N ARG A 116 25.00 11.47 -2.97
CA ARG A 116 25.22 12.94 -2.98
C ARG A 116 23.95 13.71 -2.60
N LYS A 117 22.76 13.27 -3.05
CA LYS A 117 21.48 13.92 -2.70
C LYS A 117 21.13 13.73 -1.23
N THR A 118 21.31 12.54 -0.69
CA THR A 118 21.04 12.26 0.73
C THR A 118 22.00 13.02 1.65
N GLU A 119 23.27 13.11 1.31
CA GLU A 119 24.28 13.93 2.03
C GLU A 119 23.92 15.42 1.98
N ARG A 120 23.51 15.93 0.81
CA ARG A 120 23.07 17.32 0.66
C ARG A 120 21.82 17.61 1.48
N MET A 121 20.84 16.70 1.51
CA MET A 121 19.64 16.84 2.31
C MET A 121 19.98 16.93 3.82
N ALA A 122 20.85 16.05 4.30
CA ALA A 122 21.31 16.09 5.69
C ALA A 122 22.09 17.40 6.00
N ALA A 123 22.95 17.83 5.08
CA ALA A 123 23.73 19.08 5.25
C ALA A 123 22.85 20.34 5.30
N ILE A 124 21.76 20.39 4.52
CA ILE A 124 20.81 21.53 4.55
C ILE A 124 20.02 21.52 5.87
N ALA A 125 19.61 20.35 6.35
CA ALA A 125 18.81 20.24 7.58
C ALA A 125 19.64 20.49 8.86
N ASN A 126 20.89 20.08 8.89
CA ASN A 126 21.73 20.04 10.09
C ASN A 126 21.85 21.38 10.84
N PRO A 127 22.08 22.55 10.20
CA PRO A 127 22.14 23.83 10.91
C PRO A 127 20.83 24.18 11.62
N VAL A 128 19.70 23.91 10.96
CA VAL A 128 18.37 24.18 11.50
C VAL A 128 18.07 23.25 12.69
N ILE A 129 18.39 21.96 12.56
CA ILE A 129 18.22 20.97 13.63
C ILE A 129 19.04 21.33 14.84
N LYS A 130 20.31 21.72 14.68
CA LYS A 130 21.17 22.16 15.79
C LYS A 130 20.61 23.38 16.50
N GLN A 131 20.20 24.39 15.74
CA GLN A 131 19.61 25.61 16.31
C GLN A 131 18.32 25.32 17.10
N VAL A 132 17.44 24.47 16.54
CA VAL A 132 16.17 24.11 17.21
C VAL A 132 16.44 23.27 18.46
N TYR A 133 17.36 22.31 18.40
CA TYR A 133 17.70 21.47 19.55
C TYR A 133 18.32 22.27 20.70
N GLU A 134 19.25 23.18 20.41
CA GLU A 134 19.92 24.00 21.39
C GLU A 134 18.98 25.07 22.02
N ALA A 135 18.08 25.63 21.21
CA ALA A 135 17.16 26.65 21.67
C ALA A 135 15.90 26.08 22.35
N GLN A 136 15.35 25.02 21.87
CA GLN A 136 14.02 24.51 22.22
C GLN A 136 13.94 22.96 22.35
N GLY A 137 15.07 22.27 22.45
CA GLY A 137 15.11 20.81 22.50
C GLY A 137 14.37 20.15 23.67
N HIS A 138 14.09 20.94 24.75
CA HIS A 138 13.30 20.48 25.88
C HIS A 138 11.77 20.61 25.65
N MET A 139 11.35 21.33 24.61
CA MET A 139 9.93 21.59 24.30
C MET A 139 9.39 20.61 23.24
N TYR A 140 10.24 20.16 22.32
CA TYR A 140 9.83 19.36 21.17
C TYR A 140 10.51 18.01 21.17
N GLU A 141 9.72 16.94 21.19
CA GLU A 141 10.22 15.57 21.03
C GLU A 141 10.36 15.21 19.55
N ASN A 142 9.36 15.55 18.75
CA ASN A 142 9.31 15.27 17.32
C ASN A 142 9.12 16.57 16.53
N ILE A 143 9.78 16.65 15.40
CA ILE A 143 9.68 17.77 14.47
C ILE A 143 9.17 17.30 13.11
N MET A 144 8.49 18.18 12.39
CA MET A 144 8.05 17.92 11.01
C MET A 144 8.95 18.67 10.03
N ILE A 145 9.50 17.92 9.07
CA ILE A 145 10.36 18.46 8.03
C ILE A 145 9.66 18.30 6.69
N PRO A 146 9.40 19.41 5.97
CA PRO A 146 8.82 19.34 4.63
C PRO A 146 9.90 18.91 3.62
N ILE A 147 9.60 17.88 2.84
CA ILE A 147 10.45 17.40 1.73
C ILE A 147 9.58 17.38 0.47
N THR A 148 10.08 17.87 -0.64
CA THR A 148 9.35 17.91 -1.91
C THR A 148 10.06 17.10 -2.98
N ASP A 149 9.30 16.47 -3.87
CA ASP A 149 9.78 15.84 -5.11
C ASP A 149 9.60 16.76 -6.35
N GLY A 150 9.21 18.02 -6.11
CA GLY A 150 8.87 18.98 -7.15
C GLY A 150 7.41 18.94 -7.60
N LYS A 151 6.64 17.90 -7.24
CA LYS A 151 5.20 17.76 -7.52
C LYS A 151 4.36 17.77 -6.26
N ARG A 152 4.83 17.12 -5.20
CA ARG A 152 4.13 16.95 -3.91
C ARG A 152 5.03 17.37 -2.77
N MET A 153 4.41 17.70 -1.64
CA MET A 153 5.10 17.97 -0.38
C MET A 153 4.81 16.87 0.61
N TYR A 154 5.85 16.30 1.18
CA TYR A 154 5.80 15.25 2.20
C TYR A 154 6.26 15.83 3.53
N ASN A 155 5.41 15.75 4.55
CA ASN A 155 5.77 16.19 5.88
C ASN A 155 6.29 14.98 6.67
N ILE A 156 7.59 14.96 6.91
CA ILE A 156 8.27 13.83 7.55
C ILE A 156 8.46 14.14 9.04
N SER A 157 7.89 13.28 9.90
CA SER A 157 8.08 13.36 11.34
C SER A 157 9.37 12.64 11.74
N VAL A 158 10.22 13.32 12.50
CA VAL A 158 11.50 12.80 12.97
C VAL A 158 11.70 13.16 14.43
N ASN A 159 12.27 12.26 15.23
CA ASN A 159 12.67 12.57 16.60
C ASN A 159 13.81 13.58 16.59
N LEU A 160 13.63 14.70 17.30
CA LEU A 160 14.58 15.81 17.28
C LEU A 160 15.95 15.42 17.85
N LYS A 161 15.97 14.64 18.93
CA LYS A 161 17.20 14.16 19.56
C LYS A 161 17.98 13.23 18.62
N GLU A 162 17.29 12.29 17.98
CA GLU A 162 17.90 11.37 17.00
C GLU A 162 18.44 12.15 15.78
N ALA A 163 17.69 13.15 15.29
CA ALA A 163 18.15 13.99 14.19
C ALA A 163 19.41 14.78 14.56
N TYR A 164 19.51 15.29 15.80
CA TYR A 164 20.69 15.98 16.31
C TYR A 164 21.89 15.04 16.44
N GLU A 165 21.73 13.89 17.09
CA GLU A 165 22.81 12.91 17.33
C GLU A 165 23.37 12.29 16.05
N THR A 166 22.52 12.11 15.03
CA THR A 166 22.91 11.53 13.74
C THR A 166 23.32 12.55 12.68
N GLU A 167 23.54 13.81 13.05
CA GLU A 167 23.84 14.89 12.12
C GLU A 167 22.84 14.98 10.96
N SER A 168 21.55 14.85 11.28
CA SER A 168 20.41 14.88 10.37
C SER A 168 20.29 13.67 9.41
N LYS A 169 21.12 12.63 9.53
CA LYS A 169 20.98 11.39 8.73
C LYS A 169 19.67 10.64 9.05
N ALA A 170 19.15 10.78 10.28
CA ALA A 170 17.86 10.23 10.66
C ALA A 170 16.71 10.76 9.78
N ILE A 171 16.81 12.00 9.27
CA ILE A 171 15.81 12.61 8.37
C ILE A 171 15.72 11.83 7.05
N VAL A 172 16.88 11.47 6.47
CA VAL A 172 16.93 10.70 5.24
C VAL A 172 16.28 9.33 5.42
N LYS A 173 16.63 8.62 6.51
CA LYS A 173 16.01 7.31 6.84
C LYS A 173 14.51 7.43 7.07
N ALA A 174 14.06 8.48 7.76
CA ALA A 174 12.63 8.70 7.98
C ALA A 174 11.92 9.03 6.67
N PHE A 175 12.54 9.77 5.75
CA PHE A 175 12.01 10.05 4.42
C PHE A 175 11.90 8.75 3.60
N GLU A 176 12.96 7.95 3.51
CA GLU A 176 12.97 6.64 2.83
C GLU A 176 11.83 5.75 3.35
N LYS A 177 11.71 5.64 4.67
CA LYS A 177 10.65 4.87 5.33
C LYS A 177 9.26 5.39 5.00
N ALA A 178 9.04 6.69 5.10
CA ALA A 178 7.73 7.30 4.86
C ALA A 178 7.29 7.13 3.40
N ILE A 179 8.19 7.33 2.44
CA ILE A 179 7.88 7.16 1.01
C ILE A 179 7.60 5.70 0.68
N LEU A 180 8.41 4.77 1.18
CA LEU A 180 8.19 3.34 0.96
C LEU A 180 6.83 2.87 1.51
N LEU A 181 6.47 3.29 2.72
CA LEU A 181 5.16 2.97 3.31
C LEU A 181 4.02 3.59 2.50
N HIS A 182 4.14 4.85 2.10
CA HIS A 182 3.13 5.54 1.30
C HIS A 182 2.89 4.84 -0.04
N THR A 183 3.96 4.51 -0.76
CA THR A 183 3.85 3.86 -2.08
C THR A 183 3.31 2.44 -1.99
N ILE A 184 3.68 1.67 -0.95
CA ILE A 184 3.10 0.35 -0.68
C ILE A 184 1.59 0.47 -0.42
N ASP A 185 1.17 1.39 0.45
CA ASP A 185 -0.23 1.53 0.84
C ASP A 185 -1.10 1.98 -0.33
N ASP A 186 -0.63 2.91 -1.16
CA ASP A 186 -1.38 3.38 -2.32
C ASP A 186 -1.47 2.33 -3.42
N ALA A 187 -0.36 1.66 -3.74
CA ALA A 187 -0.36 0.60 -4.75
C ALA A 187 -1.20 -0.61 -4.31
N TRP A 188 -1.17 -0.97 -3.02
CA TRP A 188 -2.00 -2.06 -2.49
C TRP A 188 -3.50 -1.75 -2.56
N LYS A 189 -3.93 -0.54 -2.24
CA LYS A 189 -5.33 -0.13 -2.40
C LYS A 189 -5.80 -0.26 -3.85
N GLU A 190 -4.96 0.18 -4.79
CA GLU A 190 -5.27 0.07 -6.21
C GLU A 190 -5.33 -1.38 -6.66
N ASN A 191 -4.37 -2.21 -6.27
CA ASN A 191 -4.35 -3.63 -6.58
C ASN A 191 -5.59 -4.38 -6.05
N LEU A 192 -6.06 -4.03 -4.85
CA LEU A 192 -7.30 -4.60 -4.32
C LEU A 192 -8.50 -4.27 -5.20
N ARG A 193 -8.59 -3.04 -5.71
CA ARG A 193 -9.64 -2.63 -6.64
C ARG A 193 -9.53 -3.37 -7.97
N GLU A 194 -8.32 -3.45 -8.55
CA GLU A 194 -8.06 -4.18 -9.79
C GLU A 194 -8.41 -5.68 -9.63
N LEU A 195 -8.12 -6.30 -8.48
CA LEU A 195 -8.50 -7.69 -8.19
C LEU A 195 -10.01 -7.89 -8.07
N ASP A 196 -10.73 -6.94 -7.48
CA ASP A 196 -12.20 -7.00 -7.42
C ASP A 196 -12.81 -6.87 -8.82
N GLU A 197 -12.31 -5.96 -9.65
CA GLU A 197 -12.71 -5.82 -11.06
C GLU A 197 -12.41 -7.10 -11.85
N LEU A 198 -11.23 -7.68 -11.67
CA LEU A 198 -10.86 -8.96 -12.27
C LEU A 198 -11.79 -10.08 -11.85
N LYS A 199 -12.12 -10.19 -10.56
CA LYS A 199 -13.05 -11.19 -10.02
C LYS A 199 -14.43 -11.13 -10.70
N HIS A 200 -14.89 -9.93 -11.01
CA HIS A 200 -16.14 -9.75 -11.75
C HIS A 200 -16.01 -10.09 -13.24
N SER A 201 -14.93 -9.68 -13.89
CA SER A 201 -14.72 -9.91 -15.33
C SER A 201 -14.57 -11.37 -15.69
N VAL A 202 -13.82 -12.15 -14.89
CA VAL A 202 -13.56 -13.57 -15.16
C VAL A 202 -14.81 -14.45 -15.06
N GLN A 203 -15.89 -13.98 -14.44
CA GLN A 203 -17.15 -14.75 -14.41
C GLN A 203 -17.70 -15.01 -15.82
N ASN A 204 -17.46 -14.09 -16.75
CA ASN A 204 -17.86 -14.21 -18.14
C ASN A 204 -17.08 -15.28 -18.91
N ALA A 205 -15.91 -15.69 -18.43
CA ALA A 205 -15.09 -16.73 -19.05
C ALA A 205 -15.78 -18.11 -19.10
N SER A 206 -16.79 -18.31 -18.24
CA SER A 206 -17.63 -19.51 -18.28
C SER A 206 -18.37 -19.67 -19.61
N TYR A 207 -18.70 -18.59 -20.32
CA TYR A 207 -19.31 -18.66 -21.66
C TYR A 207 -18.35 -19.18 -22.72
N GLU A 208 -17.04 -19.01 -22.51
CA GLU A 208 -15.97 -19.51 -23.37
C GLU A 208 -15.48 -20.92 -22.97
N GLN A 209 -16.19 -21.60 -22.06
CA GLN A 209 -15.80 -22.91 -21.50
C GLN A 209 -14.42 -22.91 -20.81
N LYS A 210 -13.95 -21.75 -20.36
CA LYS A 210 -12.73 -21.60 -19.56
C LYS A 210 -13.06 -21.61 -18.08
N ASP A 211 -12.12 -22.10 -17.25
CA ASP A 211 -12.28 -22.05 -15.80
C ASP A 211 -11.99 -20.63 -15.27
N PRO A 212 -13.01 -19.92 -14.75
CA PRO A 212 -12.84 -18.56 -14.22
C PRO A 212 -11.79 -18.47 -13.12
N LEU A 213 -11.66 -19.50 -12.28
CA LEU A 213 -10.70 -19.51 -11.18
C LEU A 213 -9.27 -19.60 -11.69
N LEU A 214 -9.02 -20.41 -12.72
CA LEU A 214 -7.70 -20.53 -13.33
C LEU A 214 -7.27 -19.20 -13.95
N ILE A 215 -8.17 -18.54 -14.69
CA ILE A 215 -7.90 -17.23 -15.29
C ILE A 215 -7.62 -16.21 -14.19
N PHE A 216 -8.44 -16.16 -13.14
CA PHE A 216 -8.22 -15.27 -12.01
C PHE A 216 -6.84 -15.49 -11.38
N LYS A 217 -6.41 -16.73 -11.16
CA LYS A 217 -5.08 -17.03 -10.60
C LYS A 217 -3.95 -16.52 -11.49
N LEU A 218 -4.04 -16.70 -12.79
CA LEU A 218 -3.01 -16.26 -13.73
C LEU A 218 -2.95 -14.72 -13.81
N GLU A 219 -4.09 -14.09 -14.04
CA GLU A 219 -4.18 -12.62 -14.15
C GLU A 219 -3.82 -11.91 -12.84
N SER A 220 -4.18 -12.50 -11.70
CA SER A 220 -3.85 -11.93 -10.39
C SER A 220 -2.34 -11.90 -10.11
N VAL A 221 -1.56 -12.83 -10.67
CA VAL A 221 -0.09 -12.79 -10.59
C VAL A 221 0.44 -11.62 -11.39
N THR A 222 -0.04 -11.44 -12.62
CA THR A 222 0.35 -10.31 -13.48
C THR A 222 0.01 -8.96 -12.84
N LEU A 223 -1.18 -8.82 -12.24
CA LEU A 223 -1.55 -7.61 -11.50
C LEU A 223 -0.62 -7.36 -10.31
N PHE A 224 -0.27 -8.41 -9.58
CA PHE A 224 0.63 -8.31 -8.44
C PHE A 224 2.05 -7.88 -8.85
N ASP A 225 2.59 -8.46 -9.91
CA ASP A 225 3.91 -8.10 -10.46
C ASP A 225 3.92 -6.65 -10.95
N ASN A 226 2.86 -6.21 -11.63
CA ASN A 226 2.67 -4.82 -12.03
C ASN A 226 2.61 -3.88 -10.82
N MET A 227 1.91 -4.27 -9.76
CA MET A 227 1.86 -3.50 -8.52
C MET A 227 3.25 -3.36 -7.89
N VAL A 228 4.02 -4.44 -7.81
CA VAL A 228 5.41 -4.40 -7.28
C VAL A 228 6.27 -3.47 -8.13
N GLY A 229 6.16 -3.56 -9.45
CA GLY A 229 6.83 -2.65 -10.38
C GLY A 229 6.46 -1.18 -10.16
N LYS A 230 5.17 -0.87 -9.96
CA LYS A 230 4.67 0.47 -9.62
C LYS A 230 5.26 0.97 -8.28
N ILE A 231 5.32 0.11 -7.25
CA ILE A 231 5.93 0.47 -5.95
C ILE A 231 7.39 0.85 -6.14
N ASN A 232 8.18 0.01 -6.81
CA ASN A 232 9.60 0.25 -7.03
C ASN A 232 9.84 1.54 -7.83
N ASN A 233 9.10 1.73 -8.92
CA ASN A 233 9.19 2.92 -9.76
C ASN A 233 8.86 4.20 -9.00
N ASN A 234 7.71 4.23 -8.33
CA ASN A 234 7.24 5.42 -7.61
C ASN A 234 8.16 5.75 -6.44
N THR A 235 8.59 4.74 -5.67
CA THR A 235 9.51 4.93 -4.54
C THR A 235 10.81 5.57 -5.02
N ILE A 236 11.46 4.99 -6.00
CA ILE A 236 12.75 5.50 -6.50
C ILE A 236 12.59 6.87 -7.17
N SER A 237 11.54 7.07 -7.97
CA SER A 237 11.27 8.36 -8.61
C SER A 237 11.08 9.49 -7.60
N ILE A 238 10.41 9.24 -6.47
CA ILE A 238 10.23 10.24 -5.40
C ILE A 238 11.53 10.46 -4.63
N LEU A 239 12.22 9.39 -4.24
CA LEU A 239 13.48 9.48 -3.49
C LEU A 239 14.56 10.19 -4.29
N MET A 240 14.69 9.91 -5.58
CA MET A 240 15.66 10.54 -6.48
C MET A 240 15.38 12.02 -6.73
N ARG A 241 14.13 12.49 -6.58
CA ARG A 241 13.75 13.91 -6.71
C ARG A 241 13.65 14.62 -5.38
N GLY A 242 13.65 13.88 -4.26
CA GLY A 242 13.48 14.42 -2.93
C GLY A 242 14.48 15.53 -2.62
N GLN A 243 13.97 16.68 -2.14
CA GLN A 243 14.77 17.82 -1.69
C GLN A 243 14.04 18.59 -0.59
N ILE A 244 14.81 19.17 0.32
CA ILE A 244 14.27 20.12 1.31
C ILE A 244 14.10 21.45 0.61
N PRO A 245 12.88 22.05 0.58
CA PRO A 245 12.68 23.37 -0.02
C PRO A 245 13.47 24.40 0.81
N VAL A 246 14.36 25.13 0.13
CA VAL A 246 15.08 26.26 0.74
C VAL A 246 14.11 27.44 0.73
N GLN A 247 13.27 27.52 1.77
CA GLN A 247 12.45 28.70 2.06
C GLN A 247 12.98 29.34 3.33
N GLU A 248 12.76 30.67 3.48
CA GLU A 248 13.05 31.38 4.71
C GLU A 248 12.45 30.66 5.93
N PRO A 249 13.06 30.75 7.12
CA PRO A 249 12.74 29.91 8.26
C PRO A 249 11.24 29.97 8.59
N GLN A 250 10.50 28.96 8.12
CA GLN A 250 9.14 28.74 8.57
C GLN A 250 9.19 28.17 9.99
N GLN A 251 8.31 28.68 10.84
CA GLN A 251 8.18 28.24 12.22
C GLN A 251 8.11 26.73 12.31
N VAL A 252 8.97 26.14 13.12
CA VAL A 252 8.96 24.71 13.43
C VAL A 252 7.57 24.35 13.99
N ARG A 253 6.87 23.44 13.32
CA ARG A 253 5.59 22.93 13.80
C ARG A 253 5.84 21.63 14.54
N GLU A 254 5.34 21.57 15.77
CA GLU A 254 5.29 20.32 16.53
C GLU A 254 4.44 19.30 15.78
N ALA A 255 4.97 18.08 15.64
CA ALA A 255 4.18 16.97 15.14
C ALA A 255 3.13 16.64 16.20
N ALA A 256 1.86 16.99 15.94
CA ALA A 256 0.78 16.53 16.78
C ALA A 256 0.85 14.98 16.85
N PRO A 257 0.69 14.39 18.05
CA PRO A 257 0.61 12.94 18.16
C PRO A 257 -0.48 12.47 17.20
N GLU A 258 -0.15 11.46 16.40
CA GLU A 258 -1.09 10.89 15.43
C GLU A 258 -2.37 10.54 16.19
N PRO A 259 -3.55 11.09 15.83
CA PRO A 259 -4.76 10.80 16.57
C PRO A 259 -4.97 9.29 16.51
N GLU A 260 -5.01 8.64 17.68
CA GLU A 260 -5.39 7.24 17.76
C GLU A 260 -6.72 7.12 17.02
N ARG A 261 -6.68 6.51 15.85
CA ARG A 261 -7.90 6.26 15.08
C ARG A 261 -8.82 5.48 15.99
N PRO A 262 -10.01 5.98 16.31
CA PRO A 262 -10.95 5.22 17.11
C PRO A 262 -11.07 3.84 16.46
N ARG A 263 -10.80 2.78 17.23
CA ARG A 263 -11.03 1.41 16.79
C ARG A 263 -12.48 1.33 16.36
N GLN A 264 -12.72 1.43 15.05
CA GLN A 264 -14.02 1.13 14.49
C GLN A 264 -14.30 -0.33 14.85
N GLN A 265 -15.16 -0.53 15.82
CA GLN A 265 -15.77 -1.83 16.08
C GLN A 265 -16.60 -2.12 14.82
N TYR A 266 -16.03 -2.90 13.90
CA TYR A 266 -16.80 -3.45 12.79
C TYR A 266 -17.87 -4.35 13.38
N ARG A 267 -19.07 -3.84 13.41
CA ARG A 267 -20.25 -4.64 13.67
C ARG A 267 -20.56 -5.36 12.35
N GLU A 268 -20.29 -6.66 12.30
CA GLU A 268 -20.75 -7.50 11.18
C GLU A 268 -22.27 -7.55 11.22
N GLU A 269 -22.94 -6.68 10.49
CA GLU A 269 -24.34 -6.85 10.16
C GLU A 269 -24.42 -7.83 8.99
N LYS A 270 -24.83 -9.07 9.30
CA LYS A 270 -25.29 -10.01 8.29
C LYS A 270 -26.57 -9.45 7.68
N GLN A 271 -26.48 -8.92 6.47
CA GLN A 271 -27.65 -8.66 5.66
C GLN A 271 -28.24 -10.01 5.21
N ASP A 272 -29.39 -10.37 5.72
CA ASP A 272 -30.19 -11.48 5.21
C ASP A 272 -30.78 -11.07 3.85
N LEU A 273 -30.18 -11.60 2.77
CA LEU A 273 -30.56 -11.32 1.37
C LEU A 273 -31.94 -11.92 0.98
N ASN A 274 -32.74 -12.43 1.92
CA ASN A 274 -34.00 -13.11 1.65
C ASN A 274 -35.24 -12.45 2.27
N ASP A 275 -35.20 -11.17 2.64
CA ASP A 275 -36.37 -10.49 3.16
C ASP A 275 -37.12 -9.77 2.01
N PRO A 276 -38.32 -10.24 1.62
CA PRO A 276 -39.08 -9.67 0.49
C PRO A 276 -39.64 -8.27 0.75
N ASP A 277 -39.63 -7.77 2.00
CA ASP A 277 -40.19 -6.46 2.34
C ASP A 277 -39.24 -5.27 2.07
N GLN A 278 -37.96 -5.50 1.74
CA GLN A 278 -37.01 -4.41 1.47
C GLN A 278 -36.99 -3.90 0.03
N GLN A 279 -37.68 -4.53 -0.92
CA GLN A 279 -37.75 -4.05 -2.30
C GLN A 279 -38.74 -2.92 -2.54
N ALA A 280 -39.56 -2.57 -1.56
CA ALA A 280 -40.62 -1.54 -1.70
C ALA A 280 -40.22 -0.15 -1.16
N ALA A 281 -39.04 0.03 -0.54
CA ALA A 281 -38.70 1.26 0.18
C ALA A 281 -37.67 2.19 -0.53
N ALA A 282 -37.31 1.92 -1.76
CA ALA A 282 -36.36 2.78 -2.53
C ALA A 282 -37.08 3.98 -3.19
N GLY A 283 -37.77 4.78 -2.43
CA GLY A 283 -38.45 5.93 -3.02
C GLY A 283 -39.21 6.80 -2.06
N ARG A 284 -38.63 7.24 -0.94
CA ARG A 284 -39.18 8.40 -0.22
C ARG A 284 -38.15 9.08 0.67
N ASP A 285 -38.02 10.36 0.46
CA ASP A 285 -37.32 11.40 1.19
C ASP A 285 -37.29 11.23 2.71
N THR A 286 -36.12 11.26 3.34
CA THR A 286 -35.95 11.10 4.78
C THR A 286 -35.60 12.40 5.47
N ARG A 287 -36.50 12.90 6.27
CA ARG A 287 -36.22 13.82 7.37
C ARG A 287 -35.62 13.02 8.53
N GLU A 288 -34.55 13.54 9.09
CA GLU A 288 -33.82 12.95 10.22
C GLU A 288 -34.72 12.78 11.44
N ALA A 289 -34.85 11.54 11.91
CA ALA A 289 -35.40 11.21 13.23
C ALA A 289 -34.23 10.70 14.12
N LYS A 290 -34.07 11.35 15.28
CA LYS A 290 -33.16 10.90 16.34
C LYS A 290 -33.57 9.50 16.81
N GLN A 291 -32.70 8.52 16.64
CA GLN A 291 -32.87 7.18 17.19
C GLN A 291 -32.43 7.14 18.66
N GLU A 292 -33.35 6.74 19.55
CA GLU A 292 -33.00 6.38 20.93
C GLU A 292 -32.34 4.99 20.98
N PRO A 293 -31.37 4.74 21.87
CA PRO A 293 -30.65 3.47 21.90
C PRO A 293 -31.53 2.33 22.39
N TYR A 294 -31.71 1.31 21.55
CA TYR A 294 -32.42 0.07 21.89
C TYR A 294 -31.63 -0.75 22.91
N ARG A 295 -32.21 -1.04 24.05
CA ARG A 295 -31.65 -1.94 25.06
C ARG A 295 -32.04 -3.38 24.71
N ALA A 296 -31.07 -4.19 24.29
CA ALA A 296 -31.29 -5.60 24.06
C ALA A 296 -31.61 -6.34 25.37
N GLU A 297 -32.68 -7.14 25.35
CA GLU A 297 -33.01 -8.06 26.46
C GLU A 297 -31.91 -9.13 26.61
N LYS A 298 -31.64 -9.52 27.86
CA LYS A 298 -30.61 -10.53 28.16
C LYS A 298 -30.93 -11.85 27.45
N THR A 299 -30.07 -12.30 26.58
CA THR A 299 -30.13 -13.65 26.02
C THR A 299 -29.86 -14.68 27.11
N VAL A 300 -30.79 -15.64 27.23
CA VAL A 300 -30.68 -16.74 28.21
C VAL A 300 -29.52 -17.66 27.82
N GLY A 301 -28.57 -17.86 28.71
CA GLY A 301 -27.42 -18.75 28.50
C GLY A 301 -27.86 -20.23 28.54
N ARG A 302 -27.04 -21.12 27.98
CA ARG A 302 -27.35 -22.57 27.87
C ARG A 302 -27.64 -23.27 29.19
N ASN A 303 -27.23 -22.68 30.32
CA ASN A 303 -27.41 -23.22 31.67
C ASN A 303 -28.35 -22.39 32.56
N ASP A 304 -29.08 -21.41 32.00
CA ASP A 304 -30.01 -20.60 32.73
C ASP A 304 -31.40 -21.24 32.75
N ALA A 305 -32.14 -21.00 33.81
CA ALA A 305 -33.50 -21.50 33.94
C ALA A 305 -34.41 -20.94 32.83
N CYS A 306 -35.28 -21.81 32.26
CA CYS A 306 -36.16 -21.40 31.16
C CYS A 306 -37.12 -20.30 31.63
N PRO A 307 -37.22 -19.18 30.92
CA PRO A 307 -38.13 -18.09 31.30
C PRO A 307 -39.61 -18.43 31.20
N CYS A 308 -39.96 -19.57 30.60
CA CYS A 308 -41.34 -20.07 30.53
C CYS A 308 -41.78 -20.93 31.75
N GLY A 309 -40.89 -21.19 32.73
CA GLY A 309 -41.17 -21.90 33.98
C GLY A 309 -41.40 -23.40 33.85
N SER A 310 -41.14 -24.04 32.70
CA SER A 310 -41.10 -25.48 32.54
C SER A 310 -39.66 -25.96 32.86
N GLY A 311 -39.46 -26.41 34.08
CA GLY A 311 -38.21 -26.86 34.65
C GLY A 311 -37.44 -27.89 33.86
#